data_ae8062388d910e700a3af27f99ad04ea
#
_entry.id   ae8062388d910e700a3af27f99ad04ea
#
_cell.length_a   1.000
_cell.length_b   1.000
_cell.length_c   1.000
_cell.angle_alpha   90.00
_cell.angle_beta   90.00
_cell.angle_gamma   90.00
#
_symmetry.space_group_name_H-M   'P 1'
#
loop_
_entity.id
_entity.type
_entity.pdbx_description
1 polymer ?
#
loop_
_entity_poly.entity_id
_entity_poly.type
_entity_poly.pdbx_seq_one_letter_code
_entity_poly.pdbx_strand_id
1 'polypeptide(L)'
;MQQQDPISLELACSALQELWSPRVLGQVNNQYIKVAKVRGEFPWHTHEHEDEMFLVLRGQLRIGRAEADGGSVSVLPGQFFVVPRGTRHKTSAEEETWLVLIETTTTLHSGNEQTPLTCSIAEQLR
;
A
#
# COMPACT_ATOMS: atom_id res chain seq x y z
N MET A 1 14.74 7.77 -10.89
CA MET A 1 13.46 7.79 -11.62
C MET A 1 13.11 9.21 -12.00
N GLN A 2 12.87 9.45 -13.26
CA GLN A 2 12.47 10.76 -13.75
C GLN A 2 11.07 10.69 -14.35
N GLN A 3 10.28 11.71 -14.07
CA GLN A 3 8.97 11.89 -14.69
C GLN A 3 9.05 13.06 -15.65
N GLN A 4 8.65 12.85 -16.89
CA GLN A 4 8.61 13.91 -17.89
C GLN A 4 7.20 14.43 -18.12
N ASP A 5 6.21 13.59 -17.90
CA ASP A 5 4.80 13.92 -18.04
C ASP A 5 4.04 13.57 -16.77
N PRO A 6 2.90 14.24 -16.52
CA PRO A 6 2.04 13.84 -15.41
C PRO A 6 1.59 12.38 -15.55
N ILE A 7 1.45 11.71 -14.42
CA ILE A 7 1.03 10.31 -14.38
C ILE A 7 -0.40 10.26 -13.84
N SER A 8 -1.28 9.56 -14.56
CA SER A 8 -2.62 9.27 -14.07
C SER A 8 -2.57 8.07 -13.13
N LEU A 9 -2.92 8.29 -11.88
CA LEU A 9 -2.97 7.22 -10.88
C LEU A 9 -3.99 6.15 -11.30
N GLU A 10 -5.15 6.58 -11.80
CA GLU A 10 -6.19 5.66 -12.22
C GLU A 10 -5.77 4.79 -13.39
N LEU A 11 -5.19 5.40 -14.43
CA LEU A 11 -4.72 4.65 -15.58
C LEU A 11 -3.60 3.69 -15.21
N ALA A 12 -2.66 4.13 -14.37
CA ALA A 12 -1.56 3.30 -13.93
C ALA A 12 -2.07 2.10 -13.12
N CYS A 13 -3.02 2.34 -12.21
CA CYS A 13 -3.59 1.26 -11.43
C CYS A 13 -4.42 0.30 -12.29
N SER A 14 -5.20 0.84 -13.23
CA SER A 14 -6.03 0.00 -14.12
C SER A 14 -5.19 -0.99 -14.94
N ALA A 15 -3.95 -0.63 -15.25
CA ALA A 15 -3.06 -1.46 -16.04
C ALA A 15 -2.45 -2.63 -15.24
N LEU A 16 -2.55 -2.61 -13.92
CA LEU A 16 -2.03 -3.69 -13.09
C LEU A 16 -2.85 -4.97 -13.32
N GLN A 17 -2.15 -6.08 -13.46
CA GLN A 17 -2.78 -7.38 -13.71
C GLN A 17 -2.78 -8.28 -12.48
N GLU A 18 -1.88 -8.01 -11.53
CA GLU A 18 -1.72 -8.85 -10.35
C GLU A 18 -2.21 -8.13 -9.10
N LEU A 19 -2.88 -8.89 -8.23
CA LEU A 19 -3.26 -8.38 -6.91
C LEU A 19 -2.05 -8.41 -5.99
N TRP A 20 -2.01 -7.50 -5.02
CA TRP A 20 -0.97 -7.44 -3.99
C TRP A 20 0.45 -7.29 -4.56
N SER A 21 0.56 -6.62 -5.70
CA SER A 21 1.84 -6.41 -6.38
C SER A 21 2.04 -4.92 -6.65
N PRO A 22 2.50 -4.17 -5.65
CA PRO A 22 2.68 -2.72 -5.80
C PRO A 22 3.68 -2.36 -6.90
N ARG A 23 3.43 -1.23 -7.54
CA ARG A 23 4.34 -0.65 -8.54
C ARG A 23 4.70 0.76 -8.16
N VAL A 24 5.97 1.08 -8.23
CA VAL A 24 6.45 2.43 -8.01
C VAL A 24 6.18 3.26 -9.25
N LEU A 25 5.47 4.37 -9.08
CA LEU A 25 5.18 5.32 -10.17
C LEU A 25 6.09 6.54 -10.12
N GLY A 26 6.53 6.93 -8.95
CA GLY A 26 7.35 8.11 -8.78
C GLY A 26 8.01 8.15 -7.42
N GLN A 27 8.81 9.18 -7.22
CA GLN A 27 9.56 9.37 -5.98
C GLN A 27 9.58 10.86 -5.62
N VAL A 28 9.33 11.14 -4.36
CA VAL A 28 9.47 12.49 -3.80
C VAL A 28 10.42 12.36 -2.63
N ASN A 29 11.61 12.95 -2.75
CA ASN A 29 12.67 12.77 -1.74
C ASN A 29 12.90 11.29 -1.47
N ASN A 30 12.80 10.84 -0.22
CA ASN A 30 12.96 9.44 0.16
C ASN A 30 11.63 8.67 0.22
N GLN A 31 10.59 9.18 -0.44
CA GLN A 31 9.28 8.53 -0.46
C GLN A 31 8.95 8.04 -1.87
N TYR A 32 8.47 6.82 -1.97
CA TYR A 32 7.90 6.30 -3.21
C TYR A 32 6.40 6.56 -3.25
N ILE A 33 5.90 6.83 -4.45
CA ILE A 33 4.47 6.85 -4.75
C ILE A 33 4.19 5.57 -5.51
N LYS A 34 3.35 4.71 -4.94
CA LYS A 34 3.03 3.39 -5.49
C LYS A 34 1.55 3.25 -5.73
N VAL A 35 1.19 2.34 -6.64
CA VAL A 35 -0.20 1.91 -6.81
C VAL A 35 -0.27 0.40 -6.68
N ALA A 36 -1.42 -0.09 -6.22
CA ALA A 36 -1.67 -1.51 -6.09
C ALA A 36 -3.15 -1.82 -6.26
N LYS A 37 -3.45 -2.99 -6.82
CA LYS A 37 -4.79 -3.58 -6.75
C LYS A 37 -4.79 -4.63 -5.66
N VAL A 38 -5.82 -4.62 -4.83
CA VAL A 38 -5.93 -5.57 -3.74
C VAL A 38 -7.33 -6.16 -3.69
N ARG A 39 -7.41 -7.41 -3.26
CA ARG A 39 -8.67 -8.12 -2.97
C ARG A 39 -8.34 -9.28 -2.06
N GLY A 40 -9.22 -9.55 -1.09
CA GLY A 40 -8.96 -10.56 -0.08
C GLY A 40 -8.11 -9.98 1.03
N GLU A 41 -7.30 -10.81 1.66
CA GLU A 41 -6.55 -10.45 2.85
C GLU A 41 -5.06 -10.48 2.62
N PHE A 42 -4.36 -9.50 3.18
CA PHE A 42 -2.92 -9.50 3.29
C PHE A 42 -2.55 -9.82 4.74
N PRO A 43 -1.49 -10.62 4.99
CA PRO A 43 -1.17 -11.07 6.34
C PRO A 43 -0.87 -9.94 7.33
N TRP A 44 -1.05 -10.21 8.63
CA TRP A 44 -0.60 -9.32 9.69
C TRP A 44 0.89 -9.07 9.56
N HIS A 45 1.31 -7.81 9.67
CA HIS A 45 2.71 -7.44 9.61
C HIS A 45 2.94 -6.09 10.29
N THR A 46 4.21 -5.75 10.47
CA THR A 46 4.64 -4.50 11.12
C THR A 46 5.79 -3.88 10.33
N HIS A 47 5.72 -2.56 10.13
CA HIS A 47 6.87 -1.78 9.67
C HIS A 47 7.43 -1.05 10.90
N GLU A 48 8.57 -1.51 11.41
CA GLU A 48 9.07 -1.00 12.68
C GLU A 48 9.65 0.41 12.59
N HIS A 49 10.11 0.81 11.42
CA HIS A 49 10.85 2.05 11.24
C HIS A 49 10.19 3.03 10.29
N GLU A 50 9.11 2.64 9.63
CA GLU A 50 8.48 3.48 8.61
C GLU A 50 6.98 3.60 8.82
N ASP A 51 6.46 4.81 8.59
CA ASP A 51 5.04 5.03 8.46
C ASP A 51 4.61 4.59 7.07
N GLU A 52 3.34 4.20 6.92
CA GLU A 52 2.79 3.80 5.63
C GLU A 52 1.44 4.48 5.41
N MET A 53 1.29 5.21 4.29
CA MET A 53 0.03 5.84 3.94
C MET A 53 -0.71 5.01 2.91
N PHE A 54 -2.01 4.80 3.14
CA PHE A 54 -2.93 4.16 2.21
C PHE A 54 -3.98 5.18 1.78
N LEU A 55 -4.14 5.38 0.48
CA LEU A 55 -5.21 6.20 -0.10
C LEU A 55 -6.00 5.33 -1.05
N VAL A 56 -7.34 5.38 -0.97
CA VAL A 56 -8.20 4.57 -1.82
C VAL A 56 -8.66 5.38 -3.02
N LEU A 57 -8.45 4.84 -4.22
CA LEU A 57 -8.97 5.39 -5.47
C LEU A 57 -10.35 4.82 -5.79
N ARG A 58 -10.52 3.51 -5.64
CA ARG A 58 -11.76 2.77 -5.88
C ARG A 58 -11.88 1.64 -4.89
N GLY A 59 -13.11 1.30 -4.53
CA GLY A 59 -13.39 0.22 -3.60
C GLY A 59 -13.36 0.67 -2.16
N GLN A 60 -12.94 -0.20 -1.27
CA GLN A 60 -12.90 0.09 0.16
C GLN A 60 -11.83 -0.79 0.80
N LEU A 61 -10.93 -0.18 1.54
CA LEU A 61 -9.88 -0.91 2.26
C LEU A 61 -10.22 -0.96 3.73
N ARG A 62 -10.09 -2.14 4.33
CA ARG A 62 -10.16 -2.30 5.77
C ARG A 62 -8.76 -2.51 6.31
N ILE A 63 -8.39 -1.72 7.31
CA ILE A 63 -7.12 -1.86 8.00
C ILE A 63 -7.41 -2.33 9.42
N GLY A 64 -7.03 -3.59 9.71
CA GLY A 64 -7.20 -4.19 11.03
C GLY A 64 -6.03 -3.86 11.92
N ARG A 65 -6.32 -3.49 13.16
CA ARG A 65 -5.34 -3.20 14.21
C ARG A 65 -5.87 -3.75 15.51
N ALA A 66 -4.99 -3.90 16.50
CA ALA A 66 -5.42 -4.27 17.85
C ALA A 66 -6.30 -3.16 18.44
N GLU A 67 -7.20 -3.53 19.37
CA GLU A 67 -8.05 -2.57 20.05
C GLU A 67 -7.23 -1.46 20.75
N ALA A 68 -6.09 -1.84 21.33
CA ALA A 68 -5.20 -0.88 22.00
C ALA A 68 -4.64 0.17 21.02
N ASP A 69 -4.56 -0.16 19.74
CA ASP A 69 -4.07 0.74 18.69
C ASP A 69 -5.21 1.49 17.99
N GLY A 70 -6.44 1.31 18.44
CA GLY A 70 -7.62 1.98 17.90
C GLY A 70 -8.56 1.08 17.09
N GLY A 71 -8.25 -0.22 16.96
CA GLY A 71 -9.10 -1.16 16.24
C GLY A 71 -9.07 -0.99 14.73
N SER A 72 -10.04 -1.59 14.05
CA SER A 72 -10.13 -1.56 12.59
C SER A 72 -10.70 -0.23 12.10
N VAL A 73 -10.21 0.21 10.93
CA VAL A 73 -10.76 1.36 10.22
C VAL A 73 -11.07 0.96 8.77
N SER A 74 -12.01 1.67 8.18
CA SER A 74 -12.33 1.53 6.75
C SER A 74 -11.93 2.81 6.03
N VAL A 75 -11.25 2.66 4.90
CA VAL A 75 -10.84 3.78 4.05
C VAL A 75 -11.64 3.74 2.77
N LEU A 76 -12.36 4.81 2.48
CA LEU A 76 -13.24 4.94 1.33
C LEU A 76 -12.57 5.73 0.21
N PRO A 77 -13.10 5.70 -1.02
CA PRO A 77 -12.51 6.44 -2.14
C PRO A 77 -12.28 7.91 -1.80
N GLY A 78 -11.09 8.40 -2.11
CA GLY A 78 -10.68 9.77 -1.81
C GLY A 78 -10.19 9.99 -0.39
N GLN A 79 -10.22 8.97 0.45
CA GLN A 79 -9.72 9.04 1.82
C GLN A 79 -8.35 8.38 1.93
N PHE A 80 -7.58 8.82 2.92
CA PHE A 80 -6.31 8.17 3.25
C PHE A 80 -6.22 7.88 4.74
N PHE A 81 -5.37 6.93 5.08
CA PHE A 81 -5.03 6.63 6.47
C PHE A 81 -3.54 6.34 6.56
N VAL A 82 -2.90 6.89 7.58
CA VAL A 82 -1.48 6.62 7.84
C VAL A 82 -1.38 5.61 8.98
N VAL A 83 -0.75 4.47 8.68
CA VAL A 83 -0.39 3.49 9.71
C VAL A 83 0.96 3.90 10.27
N PRO A 84 1.03 4.29 11.55
CA PRO A 84 2.29 4.70 12.15
C PRO A 84 3.28 3.54 12.25
N ARG A 85 4.56 3.85 12.19
CA ARG A 85 5.59 2.84 12.43
C ARG A 85 5.34 2.10 13.74
N GLY A 86 5.66 0.82 13.76
CA GLY A 86 5.51 -0.02 14.95
C GLY A 86 4.10 -0.56 15.17
N THR A 87 3.13 -0.15 14.37
CA THR A 87 1.76 -0.64 14.51
C THR A 87 1.58 -1.92 13.69
N ARG A 88 1.26 -3.01 14.38
CA ARG A 88 0.91 -4.27 13.70
C ARG A 88 -0.46 -4.12 13.06
N HIS A 89 -0.56 -4.45 11.81
CA HIS A 89 -1.80 -4.26 11.05
C HIS A 89 -1.99 -5.32 9.97
N LYS A 90 -3.22 -5.39 9.48
CA LYS A 90 -3.63 -6.30 8.42
C LYS A 90 -4.56 -5.54 7.50
N THR A 91 -4.34 -5.64 6.21
CA THR A 91 -5.22 -5.02 5.21
C THR A 91 -6.10 -6.07 4.56
N SER A 92 -7.33 -5.68 4.24
CA SER A 92 -8.25 -6.56 3.53
C SER A 92 -9.23 -5.74 2.69
N ALA A 93 -9.74 -6.37 1.64
CA ALA A 93 -10.77 -5.78 0.78
C ALA A 93 -11.70 -6.88 0.30
N GLU A 94 -13.01 -6.68 0.43
CA GLU A 94 -14.00 -7.66 -0.03
C GLU A 94 -14.07 -7.71 -1.55
N GLU A 95 -13.92 -6.55 -2.20
CA GLU A 95 -13.93 -6.42 -3.64
C GLU A 95 -12.61 -5.82 -4.12
N GLU A 96 -12.35 -5.90 -5.42
CA GLU A 96 -11.14 -5.30 -5.97
C GLU A 96 -11.07 -3.83 -5.61
N THR A 97 -9.99 -3.44 -4.97
CA THR A 97 -9.76 -2.10 -4.45
C THR A 97 -8.46 -1.56 -5.01
N TRP A 98 -8.48 -0.31 -5.42
CA TRP A 98 -7.33 0.37 -6.02
C TRP A 98 -6.75 1.35 -5.01
N LEU A 99 -5.45 1.20 -4.75
CA LEU A 99 -4.74 1.94 -3.71
C LEU A 99 -3.62 2.78 -4.27
N VAL A 100 -3.39 3.92 -3.62
CA VAL A 100 -2.11 4.64 -3.69
C VAL A 100 -1.43 4.44 -2.34
N LEU A 101 -0.15 4.12 -2.39
CA LEU A 101 0.69 3.96 -1.21
C LEU A 101 1.80 4.99 -1.27
N ILE A 102 2.06 5.66 -0.14
CA ILE A 102 3.23 6.52 0.01
C ILE A 102 4.03 5.97 1.18
N GLU A 103 5.26 5.58 0.91
CA GLU A 103 6.13 4.97 1.90
C GLU A 103 7.59 5.19 1.54
N THR A 104 8.48 5.02 2.52
CA THR A 104 9.90 5.28 2.28
C THR A 104 10.48 4.29 1.27
N THR A 105 11.58 4.71 0.63
CA THR A 105 12.30 3.85 -0.34
C THR A 105 12.86 2.58 0.30
N THR A 106 12.85 2.49 1.62
CA THR A 106 13.34 1.32 2.38
C THR A 106 12.24 0.41 2.88
N THR A 107 10.95 0.78 2.69
CA THR A 107 9.83 -0.01 3.20
C THR A 107 9.70 -1.32 2.44
N LEU A 108 9.70 -2.43 3.19
CA LEU A 108 9.41 -3.76 2.65
C LEU A 108 7.91 -3.97 2.59
N HIS A 109 7.44 -4.60 1.51
CA HIS A 109 6.01 -4.80 1.23
C HIS A 109 5.24 -5.42 2.40
N SER A 110 5.78 -6.43 3.02
CA SER A 110 5.16 -7.13 4.16
C SER A 110 5.88 -6.84 5.48
N GLY A 111 6.55 -5.69 5.58
CA GLY A 111 7.29 -5.33 6.78
C GLY A 111 8.45 -6.29 7.02
N ASN A 112 8.56 -6.77 8.26
CA ASN A 112 9.60 -7.71 8.67
C ASN A 112 9.15 -9.18 8.54
N GLU A 113 8.00 -9.46 7.95
CA GLU A 113 7.51 -10.82 7.71
C GLU A 113 7.65 -11.20 6.24
N GLN A 114 8.16 -12.41 5.98
CA GLN A 114 8.25 -12.96 4.64
C GLN A 114 7.02 -13.84 4.39
N THR A 115 6.27 -13.57 3.33
CA THR A 115 5.07 -14.30 2.98
C THR A 115 5.03 -14.60 1.48
N PRO A 116 4.14 -15.50 1.01
CA PRO A 116 3.99 -15.73 -0.43
C PRO A 116 3.57 -14.48 -1.21
N LEU A 117 3.00 -13.47 -0.53
CA LEU A 117 2.57 -12.23 -1.16
C LEU A 117 3.64 -11.14 -1.11
N THR A 118 4.78 -11.38 -0.46
CA THR A 118 5.84 -10.39 -0.35
C THR A 118 6.43 -10.05 -1.71
N CYS A 119 6.55 -8.75 -1.98
CA CYS A 119 7.10 -8.23 -3.23
C CYS A 119 8.31 -7.35 -2.90
N SER A 120 9.46 -7.65 -3.48
CA SER A 120 10.69 -6.90 -3.23
C SER A 120 10.60 -5.49 -3.83
N ILE A 121 11.46 -4.58 -3.36
CA ILE A 121 11.53 -3.23 -3.92
C ILE A 121 11.92 -3.30 -5.41
N ALA A 122 12.85 -4.19 -5.78
CA ALA A 122 13.22 -4.36 -7.18
C ALA A 122 12.05 -4.78 -8.05
N GLU A 123 11.19 -5.68 -7.54
CA GLU A 123 9.98 -6.09 -8.25
C GLU A 123 8.97 -4.95 -8.37
N GLN A 124 8.89 -4.08 -7.37
CA GLN A 124 7.97 -2.93 -7.39
C GLN A 124 8.42 -1.83 -8.35
N LEU A 125 9.69 -1.80 -8.70
CA LEU A 125 10.27 -0.81 -9.61
C LEU A 125 10.16 -1.17 -11.09
N ARG A 126 9.68 -2.37 -11.40
CA ARG A 126 9.58 -2.86 -12.78
C ARG A 126 8.71 -1.98 -13.66
#